data_16fc003cf7e6d55f4d399a5dd07bb5b8
#
_entry.id   16fc003cf7e6d55f4d399a5dd07bb5b8
#
_cell.length_a   1.000
_cell.length_b   1.000
_cell.length_c   1.000
_cell.angle_alpha   90.00
_cell.angle_beta   90.00
_cell.angle_gamma   90.00
#
_symmetry.space_group_name_H-M   'P 1'
#
loop_
_entity.id
_entity.type
_entity.pdbx_description
1 polymer ?
#
loop_
_entity_poly.entity_id
_entity_poly.type
_entity_poly.pdbx_seq_one_letter_code
_entity_poly.pdbx_strand_id
1 'polypeptide(L)'
;MKKPNKLQTIVSVASCKLTRALLRRTGRGGTAIPGIVALKLSKNVLSVPARGMKIIVVTGTNGKTTTCNMIAHAITSAGYPCLLNKSGANLLHGIASDLLCSTDWQGRPKYPYAVLECDEAALKQVVPLIHPGVIVVTNLFSDQVDRYGGVENTLKEIRTGVELSPKSTLVLNAEDPLSSSLALDTPNKVIRFGLEQSVGVQGNIDLSDAGTCPRCGSAYEYDYHVYAHLGGFRCPKCGLKRRTPDVAVTSIDEKDAAGTTVHMRTVAGSPDSRRIRIALPAVYNIYNAAAAVAASIAVNIPLEDACGSLSTVKSSFGRLETFDLNGIRLQMILVKNPAGCNQAFSYVTGLNEDYTAVLCLNNRTGDGHDISWIASTDYEKLCADPHLKKIYVAGDCAQALSERLKEAGAVSEDEERMEVITDYDEIVSRLKSEGRTAFLLPNYTSMMELRQALSKETGSRDFWE
;
A
#
# COMPACT_ATOMS: atom_id res chain seq x y z
N MET A 1 9.09 26.40 14.75
CA MET A 1 8.41 27.24 13.71
C MET A 1 7.39 28.17 14.39
N LYS A 2 7.24 29.47 13.95
CA LYS A 2 6.22 30.39 14.50
C LYS A 2 4.81 29.85 14.21
N LYS A 3 3.94 29.86 15.26
CA LYS A 3 2.52 29.51 15.09
C LYS A 3 1.83 30.53 14.18
N PRO A 4 0.91 30.10 13.28
CA PRO A 4 0.06 31.04 12.57
C PRO A 4 -0.85 31.74 13.56
N ASN A 5 -1.12 33.05 13.36
CA ASN A 5 -2.11 33.75 14.15
C ASN A 5 -3.53 33.29 13.75
N LYS A 6 -4.52 33.66 14.59
CA LYS A 6 -5.92 33.24 14.41
C LYS A 6 -6.49 33.67 13.04
N LEU A 7 -6.18 34.88 12.60
CA LEU A 7 -6.65 35.43 11.33
C LEU A 7 -6.02 34.64 10.14
N GLN A 8 -4.70 34.41 10.18
CA GLN A 8 -4.01 33.60 9.15
C GLN A 8 -4.60 32.19 9.05
N THR A 9 -4.93 31.58 10.19
CA THR A 9 -5.55 30.24 10.21
C THR A 9 -6.92 30.28 9.52
N ILE A 10 -7.79 31.21 9.91
CA ILE A 10 -9.15 31.34 9.35
C ILE A 10 -9.08 31.59 7.83
N VAL A 11 -8.22 32.51 7.39
CA VAL A 11 -8.07 32.83 5.95
C VAL A 11 -7.55 31.61 5.19
N SER A 12 -6.55 30.89 5.69
CA SER A 12 -6.02 29.70 5.03
C SER A 12 -7.05 28.57 4.95
N VAL A 13 -7.79 28.32 6.03
CA VAL A 13 -8.86 27.30 6.05
C VAL A 13 -9.99 27.68 5.10
N ALA A 14 -10.44 28.94 5.13
CA ALA A 14 -11.50 29.44 4.24
C ALA A 14 -11.08 29.29 2.77
N SER A 15 -9.89 29.76 2.41
CA SER A 15 -9.35 29.64 1.06
C SER A 15 -9.27 28.17 0.58
N CYS A 16 -8.81 27.26 1.47
CA CYS A 16 -8.77 25.83 1.15
C CYS A 16 -10.16 25.28 0.82
N LYS A 17 -11.15 25.53 1.71
CA LYS A 17 -12.52 25.03 1.55
C LYS A 17 -13.23 25.62 0.34
N LEU A 18 -13.09 26.92 0.10
CA LEU A 18 -13.69 27.61 -1.05
C LEU A 18 -13.08 27.10 -2.36
N THR A 19 -11.75 26.99 -2.44
CA THR A 19 -11.07 26.44 -3.61
C THR A 19 -11.53 25.00 -3.90
N ARG A 20 -11.66 24.14 -2.88
CA ARG A 20 -12.17 22.78 -3.03
C ARG A 20 -13.61 22.75 -3.54
N ALA A 21 -14.47 23.61 -2.99
CA ALA A 21 -15.87 23.70 -3.41
C ALA A 21 -15.99 24.16 -4.87
N LEU A 22 -15.19 25.13 -5.30
CA LEU A 22 -15.17 25.64 -6.67
C LEU A 22 -14.72 24.54 -7.66
N LEU A 23 -13.61 23.86 -7.36
CA LEU A 23 -13.08 22.79 -8.21
C LEU A 23 -14.06 21.63 -8.37
N ARG A 24 -14.75 21.25 -7.30
CA ARG A 24 -15.79 20.21 -7.36
C ARG A 24 -16.96 20.61 -8.28
N ARG A 25 -17.37 21.87 -8.25
CA ARG A 25 -18.45 22.38 -9.15
C ARG A 25 -18.05 22.35 -10.63
N THR A 26 -16.77 22.41 -10.94
CA THR A 26 -16.23 22.35 -12.30
C THR A 26 -15.85 20.93 -12.76
N GLY A 27 -16.23 19.89 -11.99
CA GLY A 27 -15.91 18.48 -12.32
C GLY A 27 -14.43 18.11 -12.13
N ARG A 28 -13.62 19.01 -11.58
CA ARG A 28 -12.20 18.74 -11.32
C ARG A 28 -12.00 18.17 -9.91
N GLY A 29 -11.29 17.05 -9.76
CA GLY A 29 -11.11 16.35 -8.49
C GLY A 29 -10.50 17.16 -7.34
N GLY A 30 -9.71 18.20 -7.63
CA GLY A 30 -9.27 19.23 -6.66
C GLY A 30 -8.57 18.73 -5.40
N THR A 31 -7.74 17.69 -5.50
CA THR A 31 -7.08 17.10 -4.30
C THR A 31 -5.90 17.94 -3.80
N ALA A 32 -5.05 18.48 -4.66
CA ALA A 32 -3.82 19.20 -4.26
C ALA A 32 -3.97 20.73 -4.26
N ILE A 33 -4.68 21.32 -5.21
CA ILE A 33 -4.77 22.79 -5.37
C ILE A 33 -5.27 23.52 -4.12
N PRO A 34 -6.30 23.04 -3.37
CA PRO A 34 -6.74 23.70 -2.15
C PRO A 34 -5.64 23.80 -1.09
N GLY A 35 -4.84 22.72 -0.95
CA GLY A 35 -3.69 22.70 -0.04
C GLY A 35 -2.57 23.64 -0.47
N ILE A 36 -2.29 23.74 -1.78
CA ILE A 36 -1.30 24.70 -2.32
C ILE A 36 -1.70 26.12 -1.92
N VAL A 37 -2.95 26.52 -2.14
CA VAL A 37 -3.45 27.86 -1.80
C VAL A 37 -3.32 28.12 -0.32
N ALA A 38 -3.74 27.20 0.53
CA ALA A 38 -3.67 27.36 1.97
C ALA A 38 -2.23 27.48 2.51
N LEU A 39 -1.31 26.64 2.00
CA LEU A 39 0.10 26.66 2.44
C LEU A 39 0.86 27.89 1.92
N LYS A 40 0.48 28.47 0.78
CA LYS A 40 1.01 29.77 0.33
C LYS A 40 0.62 30.91 1.29
N LEU A 41 -0.59 30.87 1.83
CA LEU A 41 -1.07 31.88 2.81
C LEU A 41 -0.44 31.70 4.19
N SER A 42 -0.26 30.44 4.60
CA SER A 42 0.38 30.13 5.88
C SER A 42 1.08 28.77 5.82
N LYS A 43 2.41 28.78 5.74
CA LYS A 43 3.24 27.54 5.66
C LYS A 43 3.01 26.59 6.85
N ASN A 44 2.66 27.12 8.02
CA ASN A 44 2.53 26.35 9.27
C ASN A 44 1.09 26.08 9.68
N VAL A 45 0.11 26.32 8.79
CA VAL A 45 -1.31 26.20 9.11
C VAL A 45 -1.70 24.79 9.56
N LEU A 46 -1.03 23.75 9.07
CA LEU A 46 -1.29 22.35 9.45
C LEU A 46 -1.02 22.05 10.93
N SER A 47 -0.14 22.84 11.58
CA SER A 47 0.14 22.68 13.00
C SER A 47 -1.06 23.01 13.90
N VAL A 48 -2.12 23.63 13.36
CA VAL A 48 -3.32 23.97 14.12
C VAL A 48 -4.22 22.75 14.29
N PRO A 49 -4.72 22.10 13.21
CA PRO A 49 -5.53 20.88 13.36
C PRO A 49 -4.72 19.73 13.98
N ALA A 50 -3.44 19.61 13.65
CA ALA A 50 -2.60 18.52 14.12
C ALA A 50 -2.52 18.40 15.65
N ARG A 51 -2.59 19.51 16.38
CA ARG A 51 -2.52 19.51 17.87
C ARG A 51 -3.74 18.88 18.55
N GLY A 52 -4.87 18.85 17.89
CA GLY A 52 -6.10 18.27 18.42
C GLY A 52 -6.34 16.82 17.97
N MET A 53 -5.39 16.21 17.27
CA MET A 53 -5.54 14.89 16.68
C MET A 53 -4.40 13.96 17.07
N LYS A 54 -4.72 12.67 17.25
CA LYS A 54 -3.72 11.60 17.23
C LYS A 54 -3.49 11.22 15.78
N ILE A 55 -2.31 11.55 15.24
CA ILE A 55 -1.99 11.38 13.84
C ILE A 55 -1.08 10.15 13.66
N ILE A 56 -1.47 9.26 12.76
CA ILE A 56 -0.69 8.13 12.27
C ILE A 56 -0.35 8.43 10.82
N VAL A 57 0.93 8.37 10.47
CA VAL A 57 1.42 8.47 9.09
C VAL A 57 1.87 7.10 8.63
N VAL A 58 1.42 6.67 7.45
CA VAL A 58 1.83 5.40 6.83
C VAL A 58 2.59 5.71 5.55
N THR A 59 3.80 5.19 5.47
CA THR A 59 4.70 5.32 4.31
C THR A 59 5.33 3.96 3.96
N GLY A 60 6.13 3.91 2.90
CA GLY A 60 6.76 2.69 2.38
C GLY A 60 6.24 2.32 0.99
N THR A 61 6.90 1.41 0.28
CA THR A 61 6.66 1.17 -1.15
C THR A 61 5.30 0.53 -1.42
N ASN A 62 4.98 -0.58 -0.79
CA ASN A 62 3.76 -1.34 -1.00
C ASN A 62 2.89 -1.40 0.27
N GLY A 63 1.57 -1.52 0.11
CA GLY A 63 0.64 -1.73 1.21
C GLY A 63 0.16 -0.48 1.94
N LYS A 64 0.64 0.74 1.62
CA LYS A 64 0.26 2.00 2.29
C LYS A 64 -1.25 2.18 2.44
N THR A 65 -1.97 2.21 1.34
CA THR A 65 -3.43 2.45 1.31
C THR A 65 -4.20 1.39 2.10
N THR A 66 -3.84 0.12 1.91
CA THR A 66 -4.49 -1.00 2.62
C THR A 66 -4.24 -0.92 4.13
N THR A 67 -3.01 -0.64 4.55
CA THR A 67 -2.66 -0.45 5.95
C THR A 67 -3.39 0.75 6.55
N CYS A 68 -3.47 1.88 5.82
CA CYS A 68 -4.26 3.04 6.26
C CYS A 68 -5.74 2.70 6.47
N ASN A 69 -6.34 1.97 5.54
CA ASN A 69 -7.74 1.54 5.64
C ASN A 69 -7.95 0.60 6.83
N MET A 70 -7.07 -0.37 7.05
CA MET A 70 -7.14 -1.28 8.20
C MET A 70 -7.04 -0.52 9.53
N ILE A 71 -6.10 0.45 9.65
CA ILE A 71 -5.95 1.28 10.85
C ILE A 71 -7.19 2.16 11.07
N ALA A 72 -7.66 2.84 10.02
CA ALA A 72 -8.84 3.70 10.13
C ALA A 72 -10.09 2.88 10.48
N HIS A 73 -10.21 1.66 9.93
CA HIS A 73 -11.29 0.74 10.27
C HIS A 73 -11.21 0.26 11.71
N ALA A 74 -10.02 -0.05 12.23
CA ALA A 74 -9.83 -0.41 13.64
C ALA A 74 -10.24 0.75 14.59
N ILE A 75 -9.85 1.98 14.26
CA ILE A 75 -10.20 3.17 15.04
C ILE A 75 -11.72 3.41 15.04
N THR A 76 -12.37 3.25 13.86
CA THR A 76 -13.83 3.46 13.75
C THR A 76 -14.61 2.32 14.41
N SER A 77 -14.13 1.10 14.35
CA SER A 77 -14.72 -0.05 15.05
C SER A 77 -14.66 0.10 16.58
N ALA A 78 -13.61 0.76 17.09
CA ALA A 78 -13.49 1.16 18.49
C ALA A 78 -14.37 2.36 18.87
N GLY A 79 -15.23 2.87 17.98
CA GLY A 79 -16.17 3.95 18.21
C GLY A 79 -15.62 5.37 18.05
N TYR A 80 -14.42 5.54 17.52
CA TYR A 80 -13.81 6.87 17.32
C TYR A 80 -13.91 7.32 15.85
N PRO A 81 -14.41 8.53 15.56
CA PRO A 81 -14.35 9.06 14.22
C PRO A 81 -12.90 9.31 13.79
N CYS A 82 -12.56 8.88 12.57
CA CYS A 82 -11.22 8.93 12.02
C CYS A 82 -11.20 9.63 10.66
N LEU A 83 -10.25 10.53 10.47
CA LEU A 83 -9.93 11.10 9.17
C LEU A 83 -8.98 10.16 8.43
N LEU A 84 -9.33 9.81 7.21
CA LEU A 84 -8.45 9.13 6.25
C LEU A 84 -8.29 10.05 5.03
N ASN A 85 -7.06 10.32 4.58
CA ASN A 85 -6.88 11.09 3.35
C ASN A 85 -7.27 10.25 2.13
N LYS A 86 -7.77 10.91 1.09
CA LYS A 86 -8.20 10.21 -0.12
C LYS A 86 -7.03 9.52 -0.81
N SER A 87 -7.30 8.37 -1.42
CA SER A 87 -6.34 7.64 -2.25
C SER A 87 -5.73 8.59 -3.30
N GLY A 88 -4.40 8.55 -3.46
CA GLY A 88 -3.66 9.44 -4.35
C GLY A 88 -3.38 10.85 -3.80
N ALA A 89 -3.92 11.26 -2.65
CA ALA A 89 -3.62 12.54 -2.01
C ALA A 89 -2.48 12.43 -0.97
N ASN A 90 -1.43 11.69 -1.28
CA ASN A 90 -0.34 11.30 -0.38
C ASN A 90 0.86 12.26 -0.36
N LEU A 91 0.83 13.32 -1.17
CA LEU A 91 1.82 14.40 -1.13
C LEU A 91 1.38 15.52 -0.17
N LEU A 92 2.33 16.36 0.23
CA LEU A 92 2.10 17.48 1.17
C LEU A 92 0.82 18.27 0.88
N HIS A 93 0.60 18.65 -0.37
CA HIS A 93 -0.54 19.50 -0.75
C HIS A 93 -1.89 18.75 -0.66
N GLY A 94 -1.91 17.47 -0.99
CA GLY A 94 -3.10 16.63 -0.83
C GLY A 94 -3.46 16.41 0.63
N ILE A 95 -2.46 16.03 1.45
CA ILE A 95 -2.61 15.89 2.90
C ILE A 95 -3.09 17.21 3.53
N ALA A 96 -2.53 18.36 3.10
CA ALA A 96 -2.94 19.67 3.56
C ALA A 96 -4.42 19.97 3.23
N SER A 97 -4.84 19.63 1.99
CA SER A 97 -6.24 19.81 1.57
C SER A 97 -7.19 19.01 2.48
N ASP A 98 -6.88 17.74 2.73
CA ASP A 98 -7.78 16.88 3.51
C ASP A 98 -7.81 17.26 4.99
N LEU A 99 -6.65 17.55 5.59
CA LEU A 99 -6.60 18.03 6.97
C LEU A 99 -7.39 19.32 7.17
N LEU A 100 -7.16 20.35 6.33
CA LEU A 100 -7.82 21.65 6.48
C LEU A 100 -9.31 21.62 6.15
N CYS A 101 -9.72 20.84 5.15
CA CYS A 101 -11.13 20.66 4.86
C CYS A 101 -11.89 19.91 5.97
N SER A 102 -11.17 19.14 6.79
CA SER A 102 -11.71 18.37 7.93
C SER A 102 -11.75 19.16 9.24
N THR A 103 -11.54 20.48 9.21
CA THR A 103 -11.63 21.37 10.38
C THR A 103 -12.93 22.17 10.38
N ASP A 104 -13.22 22.85 11.50
CA ASP A 104 -14.13 23.99 11.51
C ASP A 104 -13.47 25.22 10.82
N TRP A 105 -14.15 26.37 10.79
CA TRP A 105 -13.62 27.58 10.17
C TRP A 105 -12.46 28.23 10.98
N GLN A 106 -12.29 27.84 12.24
CA GLN A 106 -11.22 28.28 13.13
C GLN A 106 -10.00 27.35 13.07
N GLY A 107 -10.03 26.29 12.26
CA GLY A 107 -8.97 25.32 12.13
C GLY A 107 -8.99 24.20 13.19
N ARG A 108 -10.05 24.10 14.02
CA ARG A 108 -10.18 23.01 14.99
C ARG A 108 -10.55 21.72 14.27
N PRO A 109 -9.88 20.59 14.54
CA PRO A 109 -10.19 19.33 13.88
C PRO A 109 -11.57 18.80 14.28
N LYS A 110 -12.25 18.19 13.32
CA LYS A 110 -13.54 17.49 13.54
C LYS A 110 -13.35 16.04 13.97
N TYR A 111 -12.16 15.50 13.83
CA TYR A 111 -11.82 14.10 14.10
C TYR A 111 -10.72 14.05 15.17
N PRO A 112 -10.85 13.18 16.20
CA PRO A 112 -9.80 12.97 17.19
C PRO A 112 -8.62 12.18 16.67
N TYR A 113 -8.79 11.42 15.58
CA TYR A 113 -7.77 10.63 14.91
C TYR A 113 -7.65 11.01 13.44
N ALA A 114 -6.41 10.88 12.92
CA ALA A 114 -6.15 10.92 11.49
C ALA A 114 -5.16 9.82 11.11
N VAL A 115 -5.46 9.10 10.04
CA VAL A 115 -4.56 8.15 9.39
C VAL A 115 -4.24 8.73 8.02
N LEU A 116 -2.95 8.99 7.78
CA LEU A 116 -2.48 9.70 6.60
C LEU A 116 -1.54 8.82 5.79
N GLU A 117 -1.97 8.43 4.61
CA GLU A 117 -1.05 7.90 3.60
C GLU A 117 -0.09 9.01 3.18
N CYS A 118 1.22 8.75 3.23
CA CYS A 118 2.25 9.70 2.86
C CYS A 118 3.28 9.05 1.94
N ASP A 119 3.56 9.73 0.86
CA ASP A 119 4.65 9.37 -0.06
C ASP A 119 6.00 9.48 0.66
N GLU A 120 6.95 8.63 0.29
CA GLU A 120 8.25 8.49 0.95
C GLU A 120 9.05 9.79 0.90
N ALA A 121 9.09 10.46 -0.26
CA ALA A 121 9.80 11.72 -0.45
C ALA A 121 9.05 12.92 0.19
N ALA A 122 7.73 12.82 0.37
CA ALA A 122 6.94 13.85 1.02
C ALA A 122 7.06 13.81 2.55
N LEU A 123 7.46 12.68 3.13
CA LEU A 123 7.50 12.48 4.58
C LEU A 123 8.27 13.59 5.31
N LYS A 124 9.48 13.92 4.84
CA LYS A 124 10.32 14.98 5.42
C LYS A 124 9.71 16.38 5.37
N GLN A 125 8.74 16.62 4.47
CA GLN A 125 8.02 17.89 4.37
C GLN A 125 6.77 17.93 5.27
N VAL A 126 6.10 16.80 5.42
CA VAL A 126 4.83 16.66 6.14
C VAL A 126 5.05 16.61 7.65
N VAL A 127 5.97 15.76 8.10
CA VAL A 127 6.20 15.45 9.52
C VAL A 127 6.49 16.68 10.39
N PRO A 128 7.33 17.67 9.96
CA PRO A 128 7.60 18.87 10.76
C PRO A 128 6.37 19.77 10.96
N LEU A 129 5.34 19.62 10.12
CA LEU A 129 4.13 20.44 10.17
C LEU A 129 3.04 19.84 11.05
N ILE A 130 2.98 18.48 11.12
CA ILE A 130 1.89 17.77 11.80
C ILE A 130 2.33 17.07 13.08
N HIS A 131 3.62 16.79 13.27
CA HIS A 131 4.19 16.06 14.41
C HIS A 131 3.40 14.79 14.74
N PRO A 132 3.42 13.75 13.89
CA PRO A 132 2.62 12.55 14.07
C PRO A 132 3.02 11.80 15.35
N GLY A 133 2.06 11.16 16.00
CA GLY A 133 2.33 10.27 17.14
C GLY A 133 2.95 8.94 16.72
N VAL A 134 2.62 8.48 15.49
CA VAL A 134 3.09 7.21 14.94
C VAL A 134 3.49 7.38 13.49
N ILE A 135 4.61 6.76 13.10
CA ILE A 135 5.05 6.60 11.71
C ILE A 135 5.17 5.10 11.44
N VAL A 136 4.39 4.62 10.49
CA VAL A 136 4.43 3.22 10.00
C VAL A 136 5.23 3.17 8.72
N VAL A 137 6.22 2.28 8.65
CA VAL A 137 6.94 1.96 7.42
C VAL A 137 6.62 0.52 7.05
N THR A 138 5.85 0.34 5.98
CA THR A 138 5.34 -0.98 5.60
C THR A 138 6.44 -1.89 5.07
N ASN A 139 7.19 -1.43 4.09
CA ASN A 139 8.32 -2.09 3.43
C ASN A 139 9.00 -1.12 2.48
N LEU A 140 10.22 -1.47 2.04
CA LEU A 140 10.95 -0.72 1.02
C LEU A 140 11.35 -1.66 -0.12
N PHE A 141 10.92 -1.32 -1.32
CA PHE A 141 11.25 -1.98 -2.58
C PHE A 141 11.59 -0.92 -3.63
N SER A 142 12.30 -1.28 -4.67
CA SER A 142 12.47 -0.41 -5.84
C SER A 142 11.10 -0.15 -6.49
N ASP A 143 10.81 1.12 -6.70
CA ASP A 143 9.58 1.60 -7.32
C ASP A 143 9.88 2.91 -8.04
N GLN A 144 9.45 3.03 -9.30
CA GLN A 144 9.63 4.23 -10.12
C GLN A 144 11.07 4.81 -10.00
N VAL A 145 12.08 4.02 -10.42
CA VAL A 145 13.51 4.37 -10.28
C VAL A 145 13.84 5.70 -10.96
N ASP A 146 13.18 6.02 -12.06
CA ASP A 146 13.25 7.30 -12.75
C ASP A 146 12.85 8.50 -11.88
N ARG A 147 11.94 8.29 -10.95
CA ARG A 147 11.40 9.33 -10.05
C ARG A 147 12.16 9.45 -8.72
N TYR A 148 12.60 8.33 -8.16
CA TYR A 148 13.16 8.29 -6.80
C TYR A 148 14.63 7.92 -6.74
N GLY A 149 15.25 7.48 -7.84
CA GLY A 149 16.70 7.17 -7.88
C GLY A 149 17.08 5.90 -7.11
N GLY A 150 16.15 4.94 -6.99
CA GLY A 150 16.40 3.65 -6.35
C GLY A 150 16.03 3.59 -4.86
N VAL A 151 16.05 2.38 -4.31
CA VAL A 151 15.58 2.07 -2.93
C VAL A 151 16.43 2.75 -1.85
N GLU A 152 17.73 2.93 -2.09
CA GLU A 152 18.64 3.61 -1.14
C GLU A 152 18.25 5.08 -0.94
N ASN A 153 17.86 5.76 -2.01
CA ASN A 153 17.41 7.14 -1.92
C ASN A 153 16.07 7.24 -1.21
N THR A 154 15.15 6.30 -1.48
CA THR A 154 13.88 6.18 -0.75
C THR A 154 14.10 5.97 0.75
N LEU A 155 15.02 5.08 1.13
CA LEU A 155 15.40 4.87 2.53
C LEU A 155 15.95 6.16 3.18
N LYS A 156 16.79 6.91 2.46
CA LYS A 156 17.35 8.18 2.94
C LYS A 156 16.25 9.23 3.16
N GLU A 157 15.29 9.34 2.26
CA GLU A 157 14.15 10.26 2.38
C GLU A 157 13.31 9.94 3.62
N ILE A 158 12.97 8.66 3.84
CA ILE A 158 12.22 8.21 5.02
C ILE A 158 13.04 8.45 6.29
N ARG A 159 14.34 8.13 6.30
CA ARG A 159 15.23 8.37 7.45
C ARG A 159 15.23 9.84 7.85
N THR A 160 15.37 10.75 6.87
CA THR A 160 15.28 12.18 7.12
C THR A 160 13.94 12.58 7.76
N GLY A 161 12.84 12.02 7.28
CA GLY A 161 11.51 12.24 7.88
C GLY A 161 11.43 11.74 9.33
N VAL A 162 11.98 10.57 9.62
CA VAL A 162 12.04 9.99 10.97
C VAL A 162 12.86 10.88 11.92
N GLU A 163 14.03 11.32 11.51
CA GLU A 163 14.90 12.22 12.28
C GLU A 163 14.23 13.54 12.63
N LEU A 164 13.38 14.05 11.75
CA LEU A 164 12.57 15.27 12.00
C LEU A 164 11.38 15.03 12.96
N SER A 165 11.15 13.79 13.41
CA SER A 165 10.07 13.42 14.32
C SER A 165 10.53 12.49 15.47
N PRO A 166 11.46 12.95 16.33
CA PRO A 166 12.12 12.09 17.33
C PRO A 166 11.17 11.61 18.46
N LYS A 167 9.94 12.13 18.51
CA LYS A 167 8.93 11.74 19.52
C LYS A 167 7.89 10.77 18.99
N SER A 168 7.87 10.48 17.68
CA SER A 168 6.95 9.52 17.09
C SER A 168 7.34 8.09 17.49
N THR A 169 6.35 7.24 17.68
CA THR A 169 6.59 5.78 17.70
C THR A 169 6.76 5.31 16.27
N LEU A 170 7.83 4.57 16.00
CA LEU A 170 8.06 3.91 14.71
C LEU A 170 7.44 2.52 14.72
N VAL A 171 6.65 2.20 13.71
CA VAL A 171 6.11 0.86 13.47
C VAL A 171 6.81 0.31 12.23
N LEU A 172 7.69 -0.68 12.40
CA LEU A 172 8.64 -1.14 11.40
C LEU A 172 8.47 -2.63 11.11
N ASN A 173 8.66 -3.01 9.84
CA ASN A 173 8.68 -4.42 9.43
C ASN A 173 9.97 -5.09 9.91
N ALA A 174 9.84 -6.16 10.70
CA ALA A 174 10.96 -6.88 11.28
C ALA A 174 11.77 -7.69 10.25
N GLU A 175 11.11 -8.18 9.19
CA GLU A 175 11.70 -8.98 8.12
C GLU A 175 12.34 -8.15 7.01
N ASP A 176 12.05 -6.84 6.93
CA ASP A 176 12.64 -5.94 5.95
C ASP A 176 13.93 -5.32 6.52
N PRO A 177 15.13 -5.64 6.01
CA PRO A 177 16.39 -5.10 6.50
C PRO A 177 16.51 -3.59 6.33
N LEU A 178 15.88 -3.01 5.29
CA LEU A 178 15.88 -1.57 5.05
C LEU A 178 15.01 -0.84 6.07
N SER A 179 13.76 -1.29 6.26
CA SER A 179 12.86 -0.77 7.30
C SER A 179 13.48 -0.93 8.69
N SER A 180 14.02 -2.12 9.01
CA SER A 180 14.68 -2.38 10.29
C SER A 180 15.89 -1.48 10.55
N SER A 181 16.60 -1.03 9.51
CA SER A 181 17.73 -0.11 9.63
C SER A 181 17.35 1.28 10.15
N LEU A 182 16.09 1.67 10.02
CA LEU A 182 15.57 2.95 10.57
C LEU A 182 15.56 2.96 12.10
N ALA A 183 15.60 1.79 12.74
CA ALA A 183 15.71 1.65 14.20
C ALA A 183 17.14 1.85 14.73
N LEU A 184 18.14 2.01 13.85
CA LEU A 184 19.52 2.26 14.25
C LEU A 184 19.70 3.72 14.67
N ASP A 185 20.31 3.91 15.84
CA ASP A 185 20.72 5.22 16.35
C ASP A 185 19.56 6.25 16.46
N THR A 186 18.31 5.76 16.60
CA THR A 186 17.12 6.61 16.74
C THR A 186 16.66 6.73 18.19
N PRO A 187 16.23 7.92 18.66
CA PRO A 187 15.60 8.11 19.95
C PRO A 187 14.13 7.64 20.00
N ASN A 188 13.56 7.30 18.86
CA ASN A 188 12.16 6.92 18.74
C ASN A 188 11.87 5.58 19.44
N LYS A 189 10.70 5.46 20.07
CA LYS A 189 10.15 4.17 20.44
C LYS A 189 9.88 3.36 19.18
N VAL A 190 10.26 2.08 19.17
CA VAL A 190 10.05 1.19 18.02
C VAL A 190 9.11 0.05 18.42
N ILE A 191 8.12 -0.21 17.59
CA ILE A 191 7.26 -1.40 17.63
C ILE A 191 7.49 -2.14 16.30
N ARG A 192 7.79 -3.42 16.38
CA ARG A 192 8.05 -4.26 15.20
C ARG A 192 6.87 -5.16 14.92
N PHE A 193 6.52 -5.28 13.65
CA PHE A 193 5.53 -6.25 13.18
C PHE A 193 6.16 -7.21 12.18
N GLY A 194 5.59 -8.39 12.03
CA GLY A 194 6.08 -9.37 11.05
C GLY A 194 5.55 -10.78 11.26
N LEU A 195 6.16 -11.73 10.56
CA LEU A 195 5.86 -13.15 10.65
C LEU A 195 6.93 -13.88 11.43
N GLU A 196 6.57 -14.92 12.16
CA GLU A 196 7.56 -15.84 12.74
C GLU A 196 8.03 -16.85 11.69
N GLN A 197 9.23 -17.36 11.86
CA GLN A 197 9.81 -18.38 10.97
C GLN A 197 8.92 -19.63 10.83
N SER A 198 8.22 -19.99 11.91
CA SER A 198 7.27 -21.10 11.97
C SER A 198 6.11 -21.00 10.96
N VAL A 199 5.84 -19.81 10.43
CA VAL A 199 4.76 -19.60 9.44
C VAL A 199 5.03 -20.33 8.13
N GLY A 200 6.31 -20.59 7.80
CA GLY A 200 6.72 -21.46 6.67
C GLY A 200 6.35 -20.93 5.28
N VAL A 201 6.03 -19.64 5.14
CA VAL A 201 5.76 -19.03 3.84
C VAL A 201 7.09 -18.83 3.10
N GLN A 202 7.18 -19.39 1.90
CA GLN A 202 8.33 -19.20 1.00
C GLN A 202 7.81 -18.67 -0.33
N GLY A 203 8.24 -17.47 -0.68
CA GLY A 203 7.97 -16.83 -1.97
C GLY A 203 9.22 -16.74 -2.82
N ASN A 204 9.12 -16.05 -3.94
CA ASN A 204 10.26 -15.78 -4.81
C ASN A 204 11.32 -14.94 -4.09
N ILE A 205 12.59 -15.35 -4.16
CA ILE A 205 13.72 -14.64 -3.54
C ILE A 205 14.28 -13.66 -4.57
N ASP A 206 14.31 -12.40 -4.20
CA ASP A 206 14.94 -11.34 -4.96
C ASP A 206 15.65 -10.38 -3.98
N LEU A 207 16.98 -10.37 -4.02
CA LEU A 207 17.82 -9.56 -3.14
C LEU A 207 18.32 -8.28 -3.81
N SER A 208 17.87 -7.96 -5.01
CA SER A 208 18.32 -6.79 -5.78
C SER A 208 18.18 -5.48 -5.01
N ASP A 209 17.12 -5.34 -4.21
CA ASP A 209 16.83 -4.13 -3.43
C ASP A 209 17.60 -4.05 -2.11
N ALA A 210 17.91 -5.16 -1.48
CA ALA A 210 18.47 -5.19 -0.12
C ALA A 210 19.46 -6.35 0.09
N GLY A 211 20.32 -6.60 -0.89
CA GLY A 211 21.39 -7.62 -0.76
C GLY A 211 22.51 -7.23 0.21
N THR A 212 22.67 -5.94 0.49
CA THR A 212 23.75 -5.41 1.33
C THR A 212 23.25 -4.56 2.48
N CYS A 213 24.00 -4.58 3.58
CA CYS A 213 23.69 -3.82 4.79
C CYS A 213 23.87 -2.32 4.59
N PRO A 214 22.84 -1.47 4.77
CA PRO A 214 22.95 -0.02 4.57
C PRO A 214 23.87 0.67 5.58
N ARG A 215 24.29 -0.03 6.66
CA ARG A 215 25.21 0.49 7.66
C ARG A 215 26.67 0.27 7.30
N CYS A 216 27.02 -0.88 6.71
CA CYS A 216 28.43 -1.26 6.53
C CYS A 216 28.77 -1.87 5.16
N GLY A 217 27.81 -1.98 4.24
CA GLY A 217 28.00 -2.49 2.88
C GLY A 217 28.23 -3.99 2.75
N SER A 218 28.24 -4.76 3.87
CA SER A 218 28.41 -6.21 3.80
C SER A 218 27.15 -6.91 3.31
N ALA A 219 27.29 -7.99 2.55
CA ALA A 219 26.16 -8.84 2.18
C ALA A 219 25.44 -9.39 3.42
N TYR A 220 24.14 -9.51 3.33
CA TYR A 220 23.33 -10.17 4.35
C TYR A 220 23.41 -11.69 4.23
N GLU A 221 23.30 -12.35 5.35
CA GLU A 221 23.01 -13.78 5.47
C GLU A 221 21.56 -13.95 5.93
N TYR A 222 20.87 -14.99 5.44
CA TYR A 222 19.49 -15.26 5.75
C TYR A 222 19.31 -16.65 6.32
N ASP A 223 18.57 -16.75 7.43
CA ASP A 223 18.15 -18.03 8.00
C ASP A 223 16.92 -18.59 7.27
N TYR A 224 16.05 -17.71 6.73
CA TYR A 224 14.89 -18.02 5.90
C TYR A 224 14.47 -16.80 5.09
N HIS A 225 13.75 -17.04 3.99
CA HIS A 225 13.10 -16.01 3.18
C HIS A 225 11.58 -16.16 3.24
N VAL A 226 10.86 -15.04 3.24
CA VAL A 226 9.39 -15.01 3.07
C VAL A 226 9.04 -14.69 1.63
N TYR A 227 9.47 -13.55 1.11
CA TYR A 227 9.47 -13.20 -0.31
C TYR A 227 10.43 -12.03 -0.56
N ALA A 228 10.96 -11.93 -1.78
CA ALA A 228 12.00 -10.98 -2.16
C ALA A 228 13.12 -10.96 -1.08
N HIS A 229 13.47 -9.79 -0.56
CA HIS A 229 14.47 -9.63 0.49
C HIS A 229 13.91 -9.70 1.92
N LEU A 230 12.62 -9.98 2.10
CA LEU A 230 12.04 -10.12 3.42
C LEU A 230 12.34 -11.50 4.01
N GLY A 231 12.83 -11.52 5.26
CA GLY A 231 13.14 -12.79 5.92
C GLY A 231 13.95 -12.63 7.20
N GLY A 232 14.55 -13.73 7.64
CA GLY A 232 15.42 -13.81 8.81
C GLY A 232 16.84 -13.36 8.51
N PHE A 233 17.05 -12.08 8.20
CA PHE A 233 18.34 -11.52 7.82
C PHE A 233 19.27 -11.26 9.00
N ARG A 234 20.57 -11.33 8.73
CA ARG A 234 21.64 -10.88 9.64
C ARG A 234 22.83 -10.32 8.85
N CYS A 235 23.43 -9.25 9.33
CA CYS A 235 24.69 -8.73 8.82
C CYS A 235 25.84 -9.33 9.63
N PRO A 236 26.76 -10.11 9.02
CA PRO A 236 27.87 -10.76 9.73
C PRO A 236 28.90 -9.76 10.26
N LYS A 237 28.98 -8.53 9.68
CA LYS A 237 29.98 -7.54 10.03
C LYS A 237 29.53 -6.58 11.14
N CYS A 238 28.34 -6.00 11.08
CA CYS A 238 27.90 -4.97 12.03
C CYS A 238 26.82 -5.47 13.03
N GLY A 239 26.37 -6.71 12.91
CA GLY A 239 25.40 -7.31 13.81
C GLY A 239 23.96 -6.81 13.64
N LEU A 240 23.65 -5.98 12.60
CA LEU A 240 22.27 -5.66 12.26
C LEU A 240 21.54 -6.94 11.85
N LYS A 241 20.47 -7.25 12.54
CA LYS A 241 19.69 -8.48 12.28
C LYS A 241 18.21 -8.29 12.54
N ARG A 242 17.43 -9.17 11.96
CA ARG A 242 16.02 -9.29 12.29
C ARG A 242 15.83 -9.39 13.80
N ARG A 243 14.91 -8.62 14.32
CA ARG A 243 14.47 -8.69 15.72
C ARG A 243 13.12 -9.37 15.81
N THR A 244 12.84 -10.03 16.91
CA THR A 244 11.52 -10.63 17.18
C THR A 244 10.44 -9.55 17.07
N PRO A 245 9.36 -9.76 16.29
CA PRO A 245 8.27 -8.80 16.19
C PRO A 245 7.51 -8.66 17.52
N ASP A 246 7.13 -7.43 17.84
CA ASP A 246 6.23 -7.13 18.97
C ASP A 246 4.78 -7.52 18.64
N VAL A 247 4.42 -7.41 17.35
CA VAL A 247 3.17 -7.95 16.78
C VAL A 247 3.56 -8.98 15.74
N ALA A 248 3.39 -10.25 16.08
CA ALA A 248 3.87 -11.39 15.31
C ALA A 248 2.73 -12.28 14.85
N VAL A 249 2.68 -12.60 13.55
CA VAL A 249 1.89 -13.72 13.05
C VAL A 249 2.68 -15.00 13.26
N THR A 250 2.09 -15.95 13.97
CA THR A 250 2.76 -17.19 14.41
C THR A 250 2.38 -18.40 13.58
N SER A 251 1.20 -18.38 12.95
CA SER A 251 0.76 -19.41 12.01
C SER A 251 -0.28 -18.87 11.05
N ILE A 252 -0.46 -19.57 9.93
CA ILE A 252 -1.55 -19.38 8.97
C ILE A 252 -2.34 -20.67 8.93
N ASP A 253 -3.63 -20.62 9.29
CA ASP A 253 -4.50 -21.80 9.37
C ASP A 253 -5.21 -22.08 8.03
N GLU A 254 -5.82 -21.04 7.45
CA GLU A 254 -6.69 -21.13 6.29
C GLU A 254 -6.42 -19.99 5.31
N LYS A 255 -6.43 -20.30 4.01
CA LYS A 255 -6.34 -19.32 2.92
C LYS A 255 -7.42 -19.62 1.91
N ASP A 256 -8.21 -18.61 1.56
CA ASP A 256 -9.19 -18.69 0.48
C ASP A 256 -9.28 -17.33 -0.26
N ALA A 257 -10.11 -17.27 -1.29
CA ALA A 257 -10.29 -16.04 -2.09
C ALA A 257 -10.91 -14.87 -1.30
N ALA A 258 -11.55 -15.13 -0.15
CA ALA A 258 -12.20 -14.12 0.69
C ALA A 258 -11.31 -13.65 1.86
N GLY A 259 -10.16 -14.31 2.12
CA GLY A 259 -9.26 -13.88 3.18
C GLY A 259 -8.31 -14.94 3.70
N THR A 260 -7.69 -14.64 4.83
CA THR A 260 -6.71 -15.51 5.48
C THR A 260 -6.98 -15.56 6.98
N THR A 261 -7.00 -16.75 7.57
CA THR A 261 -7.08 -16.95 9.03
C THR A 261 -5.68 -17.19 9.57
N VAL A 262 -5.28 -16.41 10.56
CA VAL A 262 -3.95 -16.43 11.16
C VAL A 262 -4.02 -16.49 12.67
N HIS A 263 -2.95 -16.95 13.30
CA HIS A 263 -2.69 -16.68 14.71
C HIS A 263 -1.75 -15.50 14.87
N MET A 264 -2.11 -14.54 15.72
CA MET A 264 -1.31 -13.33 15.97
C MET A 264 -1.06 -13.16 17.46
N ARG A 265 0.21 -12.95 17.82
CA ARG A 265 0.68 -12.67 19.17
C ARG A 265 1.13 -11.23 19.29
N THR A 266 0.89 -10.62 20.45
CA THR A 266 1.38 -9.27 20.76
C THR A 266 2.10 -9.27 22.11
N VAL A 267 3.24 -8.56 22.21
CA VAL A 267 3.99 -8.44 23.47
C VAL A 267 3.21 -7.61 24.51
N ALA A 268 2.34 -6.69 24.04
CA ALA A 268 1.54 -5.83 24.92
C ALA A 268 0.31 -6.52 25.53
N GLY A 269 0.05 -7.79 25.18
CA GLY A 269 -1.12 -8.57 25.64
C GLY A 269 -0.73 -9.87 26.34
N SER A 270 -1.71 -10.77 26.45
CA SER A 270 -1.43 -12.15 26.86
C SER A 270 -0.40 -12.79 25.93
N PRO A 271 0.54 -13.62 26.44
CA PRO A 271 1.47 -14.38 25.61
C PRO A 271 0.76 -15.33 24.63
N ASP A 272 -0.54 -15.55 24.81
CA ASP A 272 -1.33 -16.43 23.97
C ASP A 272 -1.61 -15.77 22.61
N SER A 273 -1.43 -16.56 21.55
CA SER A 273 -1.78 -16.14 20.21
C SER A 273 -3.30 -16.14 20.02
N ARG A 274 -3.83 -15.14 19.31
CA ARG A 274 -5.26 -15.01 18.98
C ARG A 274 -5.50 -15.47 17.56
N ARG A 275 -6.54 -16.25 17.33
CA ARG A 275 -7.02 -16.59 15.99
C ARG A 275 -7.79 -15.41 15.41
N ILE A 276 -7.36 -14.93 14.24
CA ILE A 276 -7.89 -13.73 13.59
C ILE A 276 -8.18 -14.03 12.13
N ARG A 277 -9.35 -13.65 11.64
CA ARG A 277 -9.68 -13.63 10.22
C ARG A 277 -9.31 -12.27 9.64
N ILE A 278 -8.50 -12.24 8.58
CA ILE A 278 -8.20 -11.07 7.75
C ILE A 278 -9.04 -11.21 6.48
N ALA A 279 -10.00 -10.31 6.26
CA ALA A 279 -10.92 -10.35 5.12
C ALA A 279 -10.27 -9.94 3.78
N LEU A 280 -8.96 -9.86 3.73
CA LEU A 280 -8.16 -9.63 2.52
C LEU A 280 -7.17 -10.78 2.37
N PRO A 281 -7.21 -11.54 1.27
CA PRO A 281 -6.28 -12.64 1.02
C PRO A 281 -4.87 -12.12 0.68
N ALA A 282 -3.94 -13.04 0.43
CA ALA A 282 -2.54 -12.84 0.09
C ALA A 282 -1.62 -12.48 1.26
N VAL A 283 -0.36 -12.95 1.18
CA VAL A 283 0.65 -12.83 2.24
C VAL A 283 0.97 -11.39 2.59
N TYR A 284 1.05 -10.50 1.61
CA TYR A 284 1.31 -9.09 1.85
C TYR A 284 0.21 -8.41 2.70
N ASN A 285 -1.03 -8.89 2.67
CA ASN A 285 -2.10 -8.38 3.52
C ASN A 285 -1.99 -8.88 4.97
N ILE A 286 -1.31 -9.99 5.20
CA ILE A 286 -0.95 -10.43 6.57
C ILE A 286 0.02 -9.42 7.18
N TYR A 287 1.04 -8.96 6.43
CA TYR A 287 1.93 -7.88 6.87
C TYR A 287 1.19 -6.57 7.10
N ASN A 288 0.30 -6.18 6.18
CA ASN A 288 -0.51 -4.96 6.32
C ASN A 288 -1.39 -5.01 7.59
N ALA A 289 -1.98 -6.17 7.88
CA ALA A 289 -2.79 -6.39 9.09
C ALA A 289 -1.93 -6.32 10.37
N ALA A 290 -0.76 -6.95 10.39
CA ALA A 290 0.15 -6.88 11.54
C ALA A 290 0.62 -5.44 11.78
N ALA A 291 0.96 -4.69 10.72
CA ALA A 291 1.30 -3.27 10.79
C ALA A 291 0.13 -2.43 11.35
N ALA A 292 -1.09 -2.71 10.89
CA ALA A 292 -2.29 -2.00 11.34
C ALA A 292 -2.59 -2.25 12.82
N VAL A 293 -2.47 -3.48 13.29
CA VAL A 293 -2.62 -3.81 14.72
C VAL A 293 -1.54 -3.10 15.53
N ALA A 294 -0.27 -3.14 15.11
CA ALA A 294 0.84 -2.47 15.79
C ALA A 294 0.62 -0.95 15.90
N ALA A 295 0.18 -0.30 14.81
CA ALA A 295 -0.13 1.13 14.80
C ALA A 295 -1.33 1.48 15.67
N SER A 296 -2.37 0.65 15.67
CA SER A 296 -3.57 0.84 16.48
C SER A 296 -3.26 0.77 17.99
N ILE A 297 -2.47 -0.22 18.41
CA ILE A 297 -1.98 -0.31 19.79
C ILE A 297 -1.15 0.92 20.18
N ALA A 298 -0.30 1.41 19.27
CA ALA A 298 0.54 2.58 19.53
C ALA A 298 -0.25 3.86 19.84
N VAL A 299 -1.51 3.96 19.39
CA VAL A 299 -2.41 5.09 19.69
C VAL A 299 -3.47 4.74 20.74
N ASN A 300 -3.31 3.61 21.45
CA ASN A 300 -4.18 3.12 22.51
C ASN A 300 -5.59 2.70 22.02
N ILE A 301 -5.71 2.13 20.82
CA ILE A 301 -6.89 1.40 20.42
C ILE A 301 -6.81 0.01 21.10
N PRO A 302 -7.91 -0.48 21.70
CA PRO A 302 -7.93 -1.80 22.31
C PRO A 302 -7.52 -2.89 21.31
N LEU A 303 -6.71 -3.86 21.76
CA LEU A 303 -6.23 -4.95 20.92
C LEU A 303 -7.38 -5.76 20.31
N GLU A 304 -8.46 -5.93 21.07
CA GLU A 304 -9.64 -6.66 20.64
C GLU A 304 -10.33 -5.98 19.45
N ASP A 305 -10.50 -4.65 19.50
CA ASP A 305 -11.07 -3.86 18.41
C ASP A 305 -10.16 -3.86 17.19
N ALA A 306 -8.84 -3.70 17.40
CA ALA A 306 -7.85 -3.71 16.33
C ALA A 306 -7.83 -5.06 15.58
N CYS A 307 -7.87 -6.17 16.30
CA CYS A 307 -7.89 -7.52 15.72
C CYS A 307 -9.26 -7.85 15.11
N GLY A 308 -10.35 -7.56 15.82
CA GLY A 308 -11.71 -7.88 15.38
C GLY A 308 -12.11 -7.17 14.08
N SER A 309 -11.66 -5.92 13.92
CA SER A 309 -11.93 -5.12 12.72
C SER A 309 -11.40 -5.75 11.43
N LEU A 310 -10.33 -6.55 11.48
CA LEU A 310 -9.71 -7.15 10.31
C LEU A 310 -10.63 -8.13 9.56
N SER A 311 -11.61 -8.71 10.25
CA SER A 311 -12.58 -9.63 9.65
C SER A 311 -13.65 -8.96 8.79
N THR A 312 -13.79 -7.64 8.90
CA THR A 312 -14.82 -6.84 8.21
C THR A 312 -14.21 -5.74 7.33
N VAL A 313 -12.88 -5.64 7.27
CA VAL A 313 -12.21 -4.68 6.41
C VAL A 313 -12.51 -4.97 4.94
N LYS A 314 -12.84 -3.92 4.19
CA LYS A 314 -13.10 -4.03 2.75
C LYS A 314 -11.85 -3.69 1.95
N SER A 315 -11.73 -4.31 0.78
CA SER A 315 -10.74 -3.92 -0.20
C SER A 315 -10.91 -2.45 -0.60
N SER A 316 -9.82 -1.79 -0.94
CA SER A 316 -9.82 -0.46 -1.54
C SER A 316 -9.69 -0.58 -3.06
N PHE A 317 -10.02 0.51 -3.75
CA PHE A 317 -9.98 0.60 -5.21
C PHE A 317 -8.72 -0.05 -5.81
N GLY A 318 -8.93 -1.04 -6.68
CA GLY A 318 -7.88 -1.77 -7.38
C GLY A 318 -6.99 -2.66 -6.49
N ARG A 319 -7.29 -2.84 -5.20
CA ARG A 319 -6.45 -3.62 -4.27
C ARG A 319 -7.20 -4.85 -3.78
N LEU A 320 -7.21 -5.92 -4.58
CA LEU A 320 -8.07 -7.09 -4.42
C LEU A 320 -9.56 -6.71 -4.47
N GLU A 321 -9.90 -5.70 -5.27
CA GLU A 321 -11.27 -5.28 -5.49
C GLU A 321 -12.00 -6.34 -6.31
N THR A 322 -13.13 -6.81 -5.80
CA THR A 322 -13.92 -7.87 -6.46
C THR A 322 -15.14 -7.25 -7.13
N PHE A 323 -15.36 -7.63 -8.37
CA PHE A 323 -16.55 -7.29 -9.17
C PHE A 323 -17.31 -8.57 -9.49
N ASP A 324 -18.63 -8.48 -9.49
CA ASP A 324 -19.51 -9.51 -10.02
C ASP A 324 -19.97 -9.10 -11.42
N LEU A 325 -19.56 -9.85 -12.43
CA LEU A 325 -20.00 -9.65 -13.81
C LEU A 325 -20.97 -10.76 -14.20
N ASN A 326 -22.25 -10.61 -13.84
CA ASN A 326 -23.30 -11.61 -14.09
C ASN A 326 -22.99 -13.01 -13.51
N GLY A 327 -22.52 -13.05 -12.27
CA GLY A 327 -22.13 -14.28 -11.58
C GLY A 327 -20.67 -14.70 -11.83
N ILE A 328 -19.93 -13.96 -12.66
CA ILE A 328 -18.51 -14.20 -12.90
C ILE A 328 -17.70 -13.36 -11.92
N ARG A 329 -16.81 -13.97 -11.15
CA ARG A 329 -15.91 -13.27 -10.25
C ARG A 329 -14.74 -12.65 -11.01
N LEU A 330 -14.65 -11.32 -10.97
CA LEU A 330 -13.47 -10.58 -11.45
C LEU A 330 -12.76 -9.97 -10.24
N GLN A 331 -11.45 -10.12 -10.16
CA GLN A 331 -10.67 -9.57 -9.05
C GLN A 331 -9.53 -8.70 -9.58
N MET A 332 -9.54 -7.42 -9.20
CA MET A 332 -8.57 -6.43 -9.64
C MET A 332 -7.45 -6.26 -8.61
N ILE A 333 -6.21 -6.39 -9.07
CA ILE A 333 -5.00 -6.30 -8.25
C ILE A 333 -4.04 -5.33 -8.91
N LEU A 334 -3.92 -4.12 -8.37
CA LEU A 334 -2.99 -3.11 -8.84
C LEU A 334 -1.54 -3.59 -8.69
N VAL A 335 -0.79 -3.59 -9.78
CA VAL A 335 0.63 -3.95 -9.85
C VAL A 335 1.43 -2.77 -10.42
N LYS A 336 2.63 -2.50 -9.87
CA LYS A 336 3.44 -1.35 -10.29
C LYS A 336 4.95 -1.54 -10.14
N ASN A 337 5.37 -2.69 -9.63
CA ASN A 337 6.76 -3.08 -9.46
C ASN A 337 6.89 -4.61 -9.40
N PRO A 338 8.11 -5.17 -9.56
CA PRO A 338 8.30 -6.63 -9.60
C PRO A 338 7.81 -7.33 -8.33
N ALA A 339 8.13 -6.79 -7.15
CA ALA A 339 7.75 -7.42 -5.88
C ALA A 339 6.23 -7.51 -5.72
N GLY A 340 5.49 -6.45 -6.05
CA GLY A 340 4.03 -6.44 -6.03
C GLY A 340 3.41 -7.40 -7.05
N CYS A 341 3.99 -7.44 -8.27
CA CYS A 341 3.53 -8.30 -9.34
C CYS A 341 3.73 -9.79 -8.99
N ASN A 342 4.94 -10.15 -8.50
CA ASN A 342 5.27 -11.51 -8.10
C ASN A 342 4.40 -12.01 -6.93
N GLN A 343 4.03 -11.11 -6.01
CA GLN A 343 3.08 -11.43 -4.94
C GLN A 343 1.65 -11.62 -5.47
N ALA A 344 1.21 -10.84 -6.47
CA ALA A 344 -0.07 -11.04 -7.13
C ALA A 344 -0.10 -12.39 -7.86
N PHE A 345 0.96 -12.75 -8.57
CA PHE A 345 1.07 -14.07 -9.22
C PHE A 345 1.05 -15.21 -8.21
N SER A 346 1.82 -15.09 -7.11
CA SER A 346 1.81 -16.10 -6.04
C SER A 346 0.44 -16.29 -5.40
N TYR A 347 -0.35 -15.22 -5.32
CA TYR A 347 -1.74 -15.31 -4.84
C TYR A 347 -2.63 -16.01 -5.85
N VAL A 348 -2.61 -15.57 -7.11
CA VAL A 348 -3.49 -16.09 -8.17
C VAL A 348 -3.23 -17.57 -8.43
N THR A 349 -1.97 -17.96 -8.64
CA THR A 349 -1.57 -19.37 -8.89
C THR A 349 -1.82 -20.28 -7.68
N GLY A 350 -1.86 -19.73 -6.47
CA GLY A 350 -2.15 -20.48 -5.25
C GLY A 350 -3.62 -20.80 -4.99
N LEU A 351 -4.54 -20.29 -5.81
CA LEU A 351 -5.99 -20.56 -5.66
C LEU A 351 -6.44 -21.88 -6.27
N ASN A 352 -5.64 -22.46 -7.17
CA ASN A 352 -5.90 -23.73 -7.85
C ASN A 352 -7.28 -23.79 -8.53
N GLU A 353 -7.68 -22.73 -9.22
CA GLU A 353 -8.92 -22.61 -10.00
C GLU A 353 -8.63 -22.08 -11.39
N ASP A 354 -9.37 -22.53 -12.40
CA ASP A 354 -9.21 -22.07 -13.78
C ASP A 354 -9.57 -20.59 -13.94
N TYR A 355 -8.69 -19.82 -14.57
CA TYR A 355 -8.86 -18.37 -14.70
C TYR A 355 -8.33 -17.79 -16.01
N THR A 356 -8.79 -16.57 -16.31
CA THR A 356 -8.24 -15.66 -17.32
C THR A 356 -7.43 -14.57 -16.62
N ALA A 357 -6.23 -14.25 -17.09
CA ALA A 357 -5.45 -13.11 -16.64
C ALA A 357 -5.57 -11.94 -17.61
N VAL A 358 -5.80 -10.73 -17.08
CA VAL A 358 -5.78 -9.47 -17.84
C VAL A 358 -4.63 -8.63 -17.34
N LEU A 359 -3.59 -8.46 -18.14
CA LEU A 359 -2.39 -7.71 -17.80
C LEU A 359 -2.39 -6.38 -18.56
N CYS A 360 -2.39 -5.24 -17.83
CA CYS A 360 -2.46 -3.93 -18.46
C CYS A 360 -1.30 -3.05 -18.02
N LEU A 361 -0.59 -2.46 -18.98
CA LEU A 361 0.59 -1.64 -18.73
C LEU A 361 0.53 -0.33 -19.50
N ASN A 362 0.48 0.79 -18.78
CA ASN A 362 0.69 2.14 -19.29
C ASN A 362 2.02 2.73 -18.78
N ASN A 363 2.51 3.78 -19.43
CA ASN A 363 3.71 4.54 -19.01
C ASN A 363 3.43 6.03 -18.85
N ARG A 364 2.24 6.38 -18.39
CA ARG A 364 1.79 7.75 -18.20
C ARG A 364 2.37 8.35 -16.91
N THR A 365 2.25 9.66 -16.73
CA THR A 365 2.80 10.38 -15.56
C THR A 365 2.38 9.77 -14.20
N GLY A 366 1.19 9.18 -14.12
CA GLY A 366 0.70 8.53 -12.90
C GLY A 366 1.35 7.17 -12.60
N ASP A 367 1.89 6.51 -13.64
CA ASP A 367 2.48 5.16 -13.55
C ASP A 367 4.00 5.18 -13.37
N GLY A 368 4.64 6.30 -13.75
CA GLY A 368 6.06 6.36 -14.08
C GLY A 368 6.31 6.02 -15.54
N HIS A 369 7.37 6.58 -16.12
CA HIS A 369 7.69 6.36 -17.53
C HIS A 369 8.58 5.13 -17.76
N ASP A 370 9.29 4.69 -16.72
CA ASP A 370 10.15 3.52 -16.75
C ASP A 370 9.33 2.23 -16.59
N ILE A 371 9.33 1.41 -17.65
CA ILE A 371 8.69 0.09 -17.67
C ILE A 371 9.71 -1.06 -17.60
N SER A 372 11.00 -0.77 -17.43
CA SER A 372 12.07 -1.79 -17.41
C SER A 372 11.88 -2.85 -16.32
N TRP A 373 11.13 -2.51 -15.28
CA TRP A 373 10.79 -3.42 -14.18
C TRP A 373 10.05 -4.70 -14.62
N ILE A 374 9.39 -4.69 -15.79
CA ILE A 374 8.74 -5.92 -16.32
C ILE A 374 9.76 -7.02 -16.60
N ALA A 375 11.01 -6.67 -16.92
CA ALA A 375 12.08 -7.66 -17.16
C ALA A 375 12.44 -8.45 -15.89
N SER A 376 12.29 -7.84 -14.71
CA SER A 376 12.57 -8.48 -13.42
C SER A 376 11.34 -9.15 -12.79
N THR A 377 10.21 -9.15 -13.48
CA THR A 377 8.97 -9.78 -13.02
C THR A 377 8.92 -11.23 -13.47
N ASP A 378 8.53 -12.13 -12.55
CA ASP A 378 8.47 -13.57 -12.74
C ASP A 378 7.18 -13.99 -13.50
N TYR A 379 7.07 -13.58 -14.74
CA TYR A 379 5.95 -14.00 -15.60
C TYR A 379 5.99 -15.50 -15.91
N GLU A 380 7.16 -16.14 -15.83
CA GLU A 380 7.36 -17.57 -15.99
C GLU A 380 6.48 -18.37 -15.02
N LYS A 381 6.39 -17.90 -13.77
CA LYS A 381 5.52 -18.51 -12.76
C LYS A 381 4.04 -18.45 -13.14
N LEU A 382 3.59 -17.31 -13.67
CA LEU A 382 2.20 -17.16 -14.14
C LEU A 382 1.94 -18.04 -15.35
N CYS A 383 2.83 -18.02 -16.35
CA CYS A 383 2.67 -18.76 -17.60
C CYS A 383 2.77 -20.28 -17.43
N ALA A 384 3.50 -20.74 -16.40
CA ALA A 384 3.62 -22.17 -16.07
C ALA A 384 2.41 -22.73 -15.30
N ASP A 385 1.48 -21.87 -14.84
CA ASP A 385 0.31 -22.33 -14.09
C ASP A 385 -0.67 -23.09 -14.99
N PRO A 386 -1.00 -24.36 -14.69
CA PRO A 386 -1.93 -25.18 -15.50
C PRO A 386 -3.37 -24.64 -15.45
N HIS A 387 -3.70 -23.82 -14.47
CA HIS A 387 -5.00 -23.18 -14.31
C HIS A 387 -5.17 -21.91 -15.16
N LEU A 388 -4.10 -21.33 -15.68
CA LEU A 388 -4.16 -20.19 -16.58
C LEU A 388 -4.66 -20.64 -17.96
N LYS A 389 -5.85 -20.18 -18.37
CA LYS A 389 -6.48 -20.58 -19.66
C LYS A 389 -6.30 -19.52 -20.75
N LYS A 390 -6.30 -18.22 -20.40
CA LYS A 390 -6.18 -17.14 -21.37
C LYS A 390 -5.46 -15.95 -20.72
N ILE A 391 -4.71 -15.21 -21.55
CA ILE A 391 -4.08 -13.94 -21.19
C ILE A 391 -4.60 -12.86 -22.15
N TYR A 392 -5.16 -11.78 -21.61
CA TYR A 392 -5.39 -10.55 -22.35
C TYR A 392 -4.35 -9.51 -21.95
N VAL A 393 -3.78 -8.85 -22.96
CA VAL A 393 -2.76 -7.82 -22.77
C VAL A 393 -3.27 -6.50 -23.30
N ALA A 394 -3.20 -5.43 -22.49
CA ALA A 394 -3.72 -4.12 -22.84
C ALA A 394 -2.81 -2.97 -22.34
N GLY A 395 -3.20 -1.75 -22.72
CA GLY A 395 -2.52 -0.51 -22.31
C GLY A 395 -1.53 0.00 -23.36
N ASP A 396 -0.99 1.20 -23.09
CA ASP A 396 -0.08 1.92 -24.01
C ASP A 396 1.20 1.11 -24.32
N CYS A 397 1.62 0.26 -23.37
CA CYS A 397 2.82 -0.57 -23.49
C CYS A 397 2.51 -2.06 -23.70
N ALA A 398 1.33 -2.39 -24.23
CA ALA A 398 0.89 -3.77 -24.48
C ALA A 398 1.87 -4.57 -25.35
N GLN A 399 2.52 -3.92 -26.34
CA GLN A 399 3.51 -4.56 -27.20
C GLN A 399 4.72 -5.07 -26.40
N ALA A 400 5.33 -4.20 -25.59
CA ALA A 400 6.50 -4.57 -24.76
C ALA A 400 6.14 -5.66 -23.75
N LEU A 401 4.95 -5.57 -23.14
CA LEU A 401 4.45 -6.57 -22.20
C LEU A 401 4.19 -7.92 -22.89
N SER A 402 3.63 -7.90 -24.12
CA SER A 402 3.37 -9.12 -24.87
C SER A 402 4.67 -9.83 -25.29
N GLU A 403 5.71 -9.08 -25.67
CA GLU A 403 7.03 -9.62 -25.98
C GLU A 403 7.64 -10.32 -24.76
N ARG A 404 7.59 -9.67 -23.60
CA ARG A 404 8.08 -10.28 -22.34
C ARG A 404 7.29 -11.52 -21.93
N LEU A 405 5.98 -11.54 -22.14
CA LEU A 405 5.13 -12.70 -21.88
C LEU A 405 5.42 -13.87 -22.82
N LYS A 406 5.74 -13.60 -24.09
CA LYS A 406 6.19 -14.64 -25.04
C LYS A 406 7.48 -15.29 -24.57
N GLU A 407 8.46 -14.48 -24.12
CA GLU A 407 9.70 -14.98 -23.54
C GLU A 407 9.44 -15.86 -22.31
N ALA A 408 8.41 -15.53 -21.52
CA ALA A 408 7.99 -16.29 -20.34
C ALA A 408 7.16 -17.53 -20.65
N GLY A 409 6.91 -17.86 -21.92
CA GLY A 409 6.18 -19.06 -22.33
C GLY A 409 4.66 -18.91 -22.42
N ALA A 410 4.14 -17.69 -22.60
CA ALA A 410 2.70 -17.46 -22.79
C ALA A 410 2.16 -18.03 -24.12
N VAL A 411 3.02 -18.27 -25.09
CA VAL A 411 2.69 -18.84 -26.40
C VAL A 411 3.51 -20.09 -26.60
N SER A 412 2.86 -21.22 -26.89
CA SER A 412 3.50 -22.47 -27.37
C SER A 412 3.16 -22.68 -28.84
N GLU A 413 3.88 -23.61 -29.52
CA GLU A 413 3.63 -23.92 -30.91
C GLU A 413 2.20 -24.48 -31.18
N ASP A 414 1.56 -25.00 -30.11
CA ASP A 414 0.26 -25.68 -30.20
C ASP A 414 -0.91 -24.86 -29.62
N GLU A 415 -0.67 -23.75 -28.91
CA GLU A 415 -1.72 -23.06 -28.20
C GLU A 415 -1.46 -21.53 -28.06
N GLU A 416 -2.30 -20.72 -28.67
CA GLU A 416 -2.26 -19.27 -28.56
C GLU A 416 -3.09 -18.83 -27.34
N ARG A 417 -2.46 -18.85 -26.16
CA ARG A 417 -3.12 -18.45 -24.92
C ARG A 417 -3.21 -16.94 -24.73
N MET A 418 -2.50 -16.14 -25.53
CA MET A 418 -2.37 -14.70 -25.35
C MET A 418 -2.99 -13.94 -26.52
N GLU A 419 -3.71 -12.87 -26.19
CA GLU A 419 -4.32 -11.94 -27.15
C GLU A 419 -4.10 -10.50 -26.69
N VAL A 420 -3.69 -9.61 -27.60
CA VAL A 420 -3.54 -8.17 -27.34
C VAL A 420 -4.84 -7.47 -27.71
N ILE A 421 -5.50 -6.83 -26.75
CA ILE A 421 -6.75 -6.09 -26.93
C ILE A 421 -6.55 -4.69 -26.34
N THR A 422 -6.69 -3.64 -27.16
CA THR A 422 -6.47 -2.26 -26.71
C THR A 422 -7.72 -1.61 -26.13
N ASP A 423 -8.89 -2.13 -26.43
CA ASP A 423 -10.19 -1.62 -25.98
C ASP A 423 -10.63 -2.35 -24.69
N TYR A 424 -10.76 -1.62 -23.61
CA TYR A 424 -11.20 -2.17 -22.33
C TYR A 424 -12.67 -2.62 -22.31
N ASP A 425 -13.56 -1.98 -23.09
CA ASP A 425 -14.95 -2.43 -23.21
C ASP A 425 -15.01 -3.80 -23.96
N GLU A 426 -14.13 -4.02 -24.96
CA GLU A 426 -13.99 -5.32 -25.61
C GLU A 426 -13.47 -6.38 -24.63
N ILE A 427 -12.46 -6.07 -23.79
CA ILE A 427 -11.97 -7.01 -22.76
C ILE A 427 -13.13 -7.44 -21.85
N VAL A 428 -13.92 -6.50 -21.33
CA VAL A 428 -15.06 -6.83 -20.47
C VAL A 428 -16.09 -7.70 -21.18
N SER A 429 -16.36 -7.45 -22.47
CA SER A 429 -17.24 -8.28 -23.29
C SER A 429 -16.71 -9.71 -23.46
N ARG A 430 -15.41 -9.87 -23.70
CA ARG A 430 -14.75 -11.19 -23.80
C ARG A 430 -14.84 -11.97 -22.49
N LEU A 431 -14.51 -11.32 -21.36
CA LEU A 431 -14.61 -11.94 -20.04
C LEU A 431 -16.03 -12.44 -19.75
N LYS A 432 -17.04 -11.65 -20.14
CA LYS A 432 -18.46 -12.01 -20.02
C LYS A 432 -18.81 -13.24 -20.85
N SER A 433 -18.27 -13.35 -22.07
CA SER A 433 -18.52 -14.49 -22.95
C SER A 433 -17.80 -15.76 -22.51
N GLU A 434 -16.64 -15.66 -21.88
CA GLU A 434 -15.87 -16.80 -21.37
C GLU A 434 -16.51 -17.43 -20.13
N GLY A 435 -17.22 -16.66 -19.32
CA GLY A 435 -17.93 -17.17 -18.14
C GLY A 435 -17.05 -17.72 -17.02
N ARG A 436 -15.76 -17.31 -16.98
CA ARG A 436 -14.77 -17.86 -16.03
C ARG A 436 -14.20 -16.75 -15.15
N THR A 437 -13.75 -17.10 -13.94
CA THR A 437 -13.03 -16.18 -13.04
C THR A 437 -11.91 -15.46 -13.78
N ALA A 438 -11.74 -14.16 -13.55
CA ALA A 438 -10.62 -13.42 -14.11
C ALA A 438 -9.90 -12.58 -13.07
N PHE A 439 -8.57 -12.52 -13.20
CA PHE A 439 -7.69 -11.65 -12.43
C PHE A 439 -7.19 -10.51 -13.30
N LEU A 440 -7.50 -9.29 -12.87
CA LEU A 440 -7.19 -8.06 -13.57
C LEU A 440 -5.96 -7.43 -12.90
N LEU A 441 -4.86 -7.36 -13.63
CA LEU A 441 -3.53 -6.97 -13.13
C LEU A 441 -3.05 -5.68 -13.82
N PRO A 442 -3.75 -4.55 -13.65
CA PRO A 442 -3.38 -3.28 -14.24
C PRO A 442 -2.35 -2.53 -13.39
N ASN A 443 -1.60 -1.60 -14.02
CA ASN A 443 -0.97 -0.52 -13.29
C ASN A 443 -1.96 0.64 -13.06
N TYR A 444 -1.53 1.78 -12.49
CA TYR A 444 -2.45 2.76 -11.93
C TYR A 444 -3.40 3.39 -12.95
N THR A 445 -2.90 3.88 -14.08
CA THR A 445 -3.78 4.54 -15.07
C THR A 445 -4.62 3.54 -15.85
N SER A 446 -4.09 2.36 -16.17
CA SER A 446 -4.86 1.25 -16.76
C SER A 446 -5.96 0.77 -15.82
N MET A 447 -5.69 0.73 -14.51
CA MET A 447 -6.71 0.40 -13.50
C MET A 447 -7.91 1.35 -13.58
N MET A 448 -7.67 2.65 -13.72
CA MET A 448 -8.74 3.64 -13.82
C MET A 448 -9.62 3.42 -15.04
N GLU A 449 -8.99 3.14 -16.20
CA GLU A 449 -9.69 2.93 -17.47
C GLU A 449 -10.46 1.59 -17.46
N LEU A 450 -9.83 0.50 -17.06
CA LEU A 450 -10.48 -0.81 -16.95
C LEU A 450 -11.63 -0.80 -15.95
N ARG A 451 -11.45 -0.11 -14.81
CA ARG A 451 -12.49 0.04 -13.82
C ARG A 451 -13.68 0.85 -14.34
N GLN A 452 -13.43 1.87 -15.15
CA GLN A 452 -14.49 2.64 -15.82
C GLN A 452 -15.29 1.76 -16.79
N ALA A 453 -14.63 0.89 -17.55
CA ALA A 453 -15.31 -0.07 -18.42
C ALA A 453 -16.16 -1.06 -17.61
N LEU A 454 -15.61 -1.61 -16.50
CA LEU A 454 -16.34 -2.52 -15.63
C LEU A 454 -17.54 -1.88 -14.94
N SER A 455 -17.46 -0.60 -14.54
CA SER A 455 -18.55 0.07 -13.84
C SER A 455 -19.81 0.22 -14.70
N LYS A 456 -19.66 0.28 -16.02
CA LYS A 456 -20.79 0.31 -16.97
C LYS A 456 -21.65 -0.97 -16.91
N GLU A 457 -21.00 -2.11 -16.68
CA GLU A 457 -21.64 -3.43 -16.67
C GLU A 457 -22.03 -3.90 -15.25
N THR A 458 -21.24 -3.53 -14.23
CA THR A 458 -21.44 -4.01 -12.85
C THR A 458 -22.18 -3.03 -11.94
N GLY A 459 -22.40 -1.79 -12.40
CA GLY A 459 -23.00 -0.73 -11.58
C GLY A 459 -22.17 -0.32 -10.36
N SER A 460 -20.88 -0.69 -10.35
CA SER A 460 -19.97 -0.31 -9.26
C SER A 460 -19.72 1.19 -9.26
N ARG A 461 -19.53 1.78 -8.06
CA ARG A 461 -19.34 3.23 -7.90
C ARG A 461 -18.06 3.72 -8.59
N ASP A 462 -18.11 4.93 -9.11
CA ASP A 462 -16.95 5.59 -9.66
C ASP A 462 -15.89 5.91 -8.59
N PHE A 463 -14.61 5.97 -9.03
CA PHE A 463 -13.45 6.26 -8.16
C PHE A 463 -13.59 7.59 -7.39
N TRP A 464 -14.33 8.56 -7.94
CA TRP A 464 -14.43 9.91 -7.40
C TRP A 464 -15.65 10.15 -6.50
N GLU A 465 -16.58 9.20 -6.42
CA GLU A 465 -17.74 9.23 -5.51
C GLU A 465 -17.38 8.67 -4.13
#